data_7d0ad42e0bc5220aa58e25c80f103109
#
_entry.id   7d0ad42e0bc5220aa58e25c80f103109
#
_cell.length_a   1.000
_cell.length_b   1.000
_cell.length_c   1.000
_cell.angle_alpha   90.00
_cell.angle_beta   90.00
_cell.angle_gamma   90.00
#
_symmetry.space_group_name_H-M   'P 1'
#
loop_
_entity.id
_entity.type
_entity.pdbx_description
1 polymer ?
#
loop_
_entity_poly.entity_id
_entity_poly.type
_entity_poly.pdbx_seq_one_letter_code
_entity_poly.pdbx_strand_id
1 'polypeptide(L)'
;MLIFDIEIYRNYFLASFMNSKGQVCHIEMRGVGKLEVSKLAKLMRDNTTLGFNSNSYDLYMVAAALENRSCAELKALSNEIIRSNLPAWKSAKVTIPRTWDTIDIIDVLQGQASLKVYGARINQPKLQDLPYPHDATLTDEQMDSVRDYCVNDLRVTKALADKLTDQLALRVSMGKEYGLDLRSKSDAQIAEAVLKSEIEAVSGNVLRPLKMADDDTVKYLDPGIVEFKDPALTEIFRKICAHDFELSGNGSIKMPEWLADTKIKIGKGSYQMGIGGLHSTEKGQSVKAGDGHFLCDFDVASYYPNIILQQR
;
A
#
# COMPACT_ATOMS: atom_id res chain seq x y z
N MET A 1 -9.68 -19.01 -10.06
CA MET A 1 -8.73 -17.95 -9.74
C MET A 1 -7.37 -18.29 -10.31
N LEU A 2 -6.69 -17.34 -10.93
CA LEU A 2 -5.35 -17.44 -11.48
C LEU A 2 -4.44 -16.47 -10.74
N ILE A 3 -3.26 -16.92 -10.29
CA ILE A 3 -2.19 -16.03 -9.86
C ILE A 3 -1.53 -15.49 -11.11
N PHE A 4 -1.24 -14.20 -11.17
CA PHE A 4 -0.59 -13.60 -12.34
C PHE A 4 0.52 -12.64 -11.95
N ASP A 5 1.47 -12.48 -12.87
CA ASP A 5 2.60 -11.58 -12.77
C ASP A 5 3.10 -11.24 -14.18
N ILE A 6 3.80 -10.11 -14.35
CA ILE A 6 4.30 -9.66 -15.65
C ILE A 6 5.77 -9.25 -15.59
N GLU A 7 6.45 -9.37 -16.73
CA GLU A 7 7.82 -8.88 -16.91
C GLU A 7 7.94 -8.03 -18.18
N ILE A 8 8.64 -6.89 -18.07
CA ILE A 8 8.77 -5.94 -19.17
C ILE A 8 10.21 -5.51 -19.38
N TYR A 9 10.74 -5.83 -20.55
CA TYR A 9 12.06 -5.41 -21.03
C TYR A 9 11.94 -4.67 -22.37
N ARG A 10 13.03 -4.15 -22.90
CA ARG A 10 13.00 -3.37 -24.17
C ARG A 10 12.43 -4.14 -25.34
N ASN A 11 12.68 -5.44 -25.40
CA ASN A 11 12.26 -6.32 -26.49
C ASN A 11 11.49 -7.55 -25.99
N TYR A 12 10.96 -7.51 -24.77
CA TYR A 12 10.22 -8.62 -24.20
C TYR A 12 9.08 -8.15 -23.32
N PHE A 13 7.90 -8.70 -23.54
CA PHE A 13 6.75 -8.63 -22.65
C PHE A 13 6.30 -10.04 -22.32
N LEU A 14 6.11 -10.31 -21.05
CA LEU A 14 5.62 -11.58 -20.53
C LEU A 14 4.48 -11.32 -19.58
N ALA A 15 3.34 -12.02 -19.75
CA ALA A 15 2.31 -12.18 -18.74
C ALA A 15 2.18 -13.67 -18.42
N SER A 16 2.41 -14.03 -17.18
CA SER A 16 2.37 -15.41 -16.71
C SER A 16 1.20 -15.63 -15.77
N PHE A 17 0.53 -16.75 -15.92
CA PHE A 17 -0.63 -17.13 -15.12
C PHE A 17 -0.45 -18.52 -14.55
N MET A 18 -0.75 -18.69 -13.27
CA MET A 18 -0.69 -19.99 -12.58
C MET A 18 -2.05 -20.33 -11.98
N ASN A 19 -2.55 -21.53 -12.23
CA ASN A 19 -3.79 -22.00 -11.62
C ASN A 19 -3.53 -22.62 -10.23
N SER A 20 -4.62 -22.99 -9.54
CA SER A 20 -4.55 -23.62 -8.20
C SER A 20 -3.74 -24.92 -8.15
N LYS A 21 -3.62 -25.63 -9.27
CA LYS A 21 -2.83 -26.87 -9.40
C LYS A 21 -1.34 -26.60 -9.70
N GLY A 22 -0.92 -25.34 -9.81
CA GLY A 22 0.46 -24.97 -10.14
C GLY A 22 0.82 -25.07 -11.64
N GLN A 23 -0.17 -25.30 -12.51
CA GLN A 23 0.05 -25.29 -13.95
C GLN A 23 0.15 -23.85 -14.44
N VAL A 24 1.15 -23.56 -15.26
CA VAL A 24 1.49 -22.22 -15.72
C VAL A 24 1.16 -22.09 -17.21
N CYS A 25 0.64 -20.90 -17.56
CA CYS A 25 0.44 -20.46 -18.93
C CYS A 25 1.15 -19.11 -19.12
N HIS A 26 1.85 -18.98 -20.23
CA HIS A 26 2.56 -17.76 -20.63
C HIS A 26 1.89 -17.13 -21.85
N ILE A 27 1.76 -15.82 -21.83
CA ILE A 27 1.42 -14.98 -22.98
C ILE A 27 2.57 -14.01 -23.15
N GLU A 28 3.31 -14.11 -24.22
CA GLU A 28 4.54 -13.35 -24.38
C GLU A 28 4.66 -12.71 -25.77
N MET A 29 5.43 -11.66 -25.85
CA MET A 29 5.84 -11.00 -27.07
C MET A 29 7.36 -10.85 -27.05
N ARG A 30 8.04 -11.44 -28.05
CA ARG A 30 9.49 -11.41 -28.21
C ARG A 30 9.86 -10.53 -29.40
N GLY A 31 10.71 -9.54 -29.19
CA GLY A 31 11.19 -8.63 -30.23
C GLY A 31 10.05 -7.93 -30.96
N VAL A 32 9.99 -8.16 -32.29
CA VAL A 32 8.96 -7.64 -33.19
C VAL A 32 7.76 -8.59 -33.34
N GLY A 33 7.71 -9.67 -32.57
CA GLY A 33 6.60 -10.61 -32.56
C GLY A 33 5.28 -9.97 -32.11
N LYS A 34 4.18 -10.67 -32.34
CA LYS A 34 2.85 -10.20 -31.98
C LYS A 34 2.39 -10.90 -30.68
N LEU A 35 1.75 -10.15 -29.82
CA LEU A 35 1.10 -10.68 -28.62
C LEU A 35 -0.18 -11.43 -29.00
N GLU A 36 -0.46 -12.55 -28.33
CA GLU A 36 -1.77 -13.23 -28.41
C GLU A 36 -2.85 -12.46 -27.62
N VAL A 37 -3.19 -11.24 -28.10
CA VAL A 37 -4.10 -10.30 -27.42
C VAL A 37 -5.43 -10.94 -27.04
N SER A 38 -6.04 -11.72 -27.96
CA SER A 38 -7.32 -12.38 -27.70
C SER A 38 -7.26 -13.38 -26.54
N LYS A 39 -6.14 -14.10 -26.41
CA LYS A 39 -5.92 -15.07 -25.34
C LYS A 39 -5.67 -14.35 -24.00
N LEU A 40 -4.85 -13.30 -23.99
CA LEU A 40 -4.62 -12.47 -22.81
C LEU A 40 -5.94 -11.83 -22.33
N ALA A 41 -6.69 -11.19 -23.23
CA ALA A 41 -7.98 -10.60 -22.92
C ALA A 41 -8.98 -11.61 -22.35
N LYS A 42 -8.99 -12.83 -22.89
CA LYS A 42 -9.85 -13.92 -22.40
C LYS A 42 -9.45 -14.36 -21.00
N LEU A 43 -8.15 -14.54 -20.72
CA LEU A 43 -7.66 -14.93 -19.38
C LEU A 43 -8.07 -13.90 -18.33
N MET A 44 -7.91 -12.60 -18.61
CA MET A 44 -8.25 -11.51 -17.68
C MET A 44 -9.76 -11.36 -17.48
N ARG A 45 -10.58 -11.57 -18.51
CA ARG A 45 -12.03 -11.41 -18.45
C ARG A 45 -12.74 -12.60 -17.79
N ASP A 46 -12.29 -13.82 -18.12
CA ASP A 46 -13.03 -15.05 -17.79
C ASP A 46 -12.60 -15.66 -16.43
N ASN A 47 -11.61 -15.03 -15.76
CA ASN A 47 -11.09 -15.51 -14.49
C ASN A 47 -10.94 -14.39 -13.47
N THR A 48 -11.14 -14.72 -12.19
CA THR A 48 -10.58 -13.92 -11.10
C THR A 48 -9.07 -14.05 -11.13
N THR A 49 -8.34 -12.93 -11.25
CA THR A 49 -6.89 -12.90 -11.20
C THR A 49 -6.41 -12.34 -9.86
N LEU A 50 -5.30 -12.86 -9.35
CA LEU A 50 -4.68 -12.40 -8.12
C LEU A 50 -3.22 -12.09 -8.37
N GLY A 51 -2.79 -10.88 -8.01
CA GLY A 51 -1.42 -10.41 -8.13
C GLY A 51 -0.88 -9.81 -6.84
N PHE A 52 0.38 -9.43 -6.87
CA PHE A 52 1.05 -8.68 -5.81
C PHE A 52 1.42 -7.28 -6.32
N ASN A 53 0.90 -6.22 -5.72
CA ASN A 53 1.04 -4.83 -6.16
C ASN A 53 0.51 -4.56 -7.58
N SER A 54 -0.37 -5.43 -8.05
CA SER A 54 -0.86 -5.43 -9.42
C SER A 54 -1.77 -4.24 -9.75
N ASN A 55 -2.50 -3.72 -8.78
CA ASN A 55 -3.34 -2.53 -8.91
C ASN A 55 -2.53 -1.25 -9.22
N SER A 56 -1.27 -1.23 -8.83
CA SER A 56 -0.40 -0.06 -9.02
C SER A 56 0.45 -0.12 -10.30
N TYR A 57 0.53 -1.28 -10.96
CA TYR A 57 1.42 -1.46 -12.11
C TYR A 57 0.90 -2.47 -13.12
N ASP A 58 0.81 -3.75 -12.78
CA ASP A 58 0.60 -4.86 -13.72
C ASP A 58 -0.68 -4.70 -14.54
N LEU A 59 -1.79 -4.32 -13.91
CA LEU A 59 -3.07 -4.17 -14.59
C LEU A 59 -3.04 -3.09 -15.67
N TYR A 60 -2.31 -1.99 -15.46
CA TYR A 60 -2.13 -0.94 -16.46
C TYR A 60 -1.28 -1.42 -17.61
N MET A 61 -0.23 -2.20 -17.33
CA MET A 61 0.65 -2.73 -18.35
C MET A 61 -0.05 -3.80 -19.18
N VAL A 62 -0.85 -4.68 -18.57
CA VAL A 62 -1.69 -5.65 -19.29
C VAL A 62 -2.72 -4.93 -20.16
N ALA A 63 -3.40 -3.90 -19.63
CA ALA A 63 -4.35 -3.12 -20.41
C ALA A 63 -3.70 -2.42 -21.61
N ALA A 64 -2.49 -1.85 -21.43
CA ALA A 64 -1.70 -1.27 -22.51
C ALA A 64 -1.28 -2.32 -23.57
N ALA A 65 -0.92 -3.53 -23.13
CA ALA A 65 -0.57 -4.62 -24.04
C ALA A 65 -1.76 -5.06 -24.92
N LEU A 66 -2.98 -4.99 -24.40
CA LEU A 66 -4.20 -5.27 -25.17
C LEU A 66 -4.49 -4.22 -26.25
N GLU A 67 -3.88 -3.04 -26.19
CA GLU A 67 -3.94 -2.01 -27.24
C GLU A 67 -2.97 -2.31 -28.40
N ASN A 68 -2.36 -3.50 -28.45
CA ASN A 68 -1.34 -3.91 -29.43
C ASN A 68 -0.07 -3.06 -29.41
N ARG A 69 0.33 -2.52 -28.26
CA ARG A 69 1.59 -1.80 -28.12
C ARG A 69 2.77 -2.75 -28.25
N SER A 70 3.84 -2.30 -28.88
CA SER A 70 5.11 -3.02 -29.00
C SER A 70 5.83 -3.13 -27.64
N CYS A 71 6.82 -4.03 -27.52
CA CYS A 71 7.67 -4.13 -26.32
C CYS A 71 8.32 -2.77 -25.96
N ALA A 72 8.78 -2.02 -26.96
CA ALA A 72 9.42 -0.72 -26.76
C ALA A 72 8.44 0.32 -26.17
N GLU A 73 7.21 0.37 -26.66
CA GLU A 73 6.16 1.26 -26.16
C GLU A 73 5.71 0.86 -24.75
N LEU A 74 5.58 -0.43 -24.47
CA LEU A 74 5.29 -0.94 -23.13
C LEU A 74 6.43 -0.60 -22.16
N LYS A 75 7.68 -0.75 -22.59
CA LYS A 75 8.85 -0.37 -21.76
C LYS A 75 8.90 1.14 -21.50
N ALA A 76 8.58 1.96 -22.48
CA ALA A 76 8.50 3.42 -22.28
C ALA A 76 7.42 3.78 -21.26
N LEU A 77 6.23 3.17 -21.36
CA LEU A 77 5.15 3.34 -20.40
C LEU A 77 5.54 2.88 -18.98
N SER A 78 6.17 1.72 -18.86
CA SER A 78 6.71 1.21 -17.59
C SER A 78 7.65 2.22 -16.93
N ASN A 79 8.59 2.77 -17.72
CA ASN A 79 9.52 3.78 -17.22
C ASN A 79 8.79 5.08 -16.80
N GLU A 80 7.75 5.48 -17.50
CA GLU A 80 6.92 6.65 -17.14
C GLU A 80 6.20 6.42 -15.82
N ILE A 81 5.55 5.29 -15.63
CA ILE A 81 4.88 4.94 -14.38
C ILE A 81 5.86 4.96 -13.20
N ILE A 82 7.04 4.35 -13.36
CA ILE A 82 8.02 4.23 -12.29
C ILE A 82 8.68 5.59 -11.95
N ARG A 83 8.98 6.42 -12.96
CA ARG A 83 9.70 7.68 -12.78
C ARG A 83 8.83 8.85 -12.35
N SER A 84 7.55 8.83 -12.70
CA SER A 84 6.64 9.98 -12.45
C SER A 84 6.35 10.22 -10.98
N ASN A 85 6.56 9.24 -10.11
CA ASN A 85 6.09 9.23 -8.71
C ASN A 85 4.58 9.55 -8.57
N LEU A 86 3.83 9.43 -9.65
CA LEU A 86 2.38 9.61 -9.68
C LEU A 86 1.69 8.25 -9.61
N PRO A 87 0.48 8.18 -9.08
CA PRO A 87 -0.34 6.97 -9.19
C PRO A 87 -0.48 6.53 -10.66
N ALA A 88 -0.42 5.23 -10.93
CA ALA A 88 -0.44 4.69 -12.29
C ALA A 88 -1.67 5.12 -13.10
N TRP A 89 -2.83 5.32 -12.47
CA TRP A 89 -4.03 5.84 -13.14
C TRP A 89 -3.87 7.26 -13.71
N LYS A 90 -2.91 8.05 -13.19
CA LYS A 90 -2.57 9.38 -13.73
C LYS A 90 -1.49 9.30 -14.80
N SER A 91 -0.45 8.50 -14.58
CA SER A 91 0.72 8.43 -15.45
C SER A 91 0.52 7.53 -16.66
N ALA A 92 -0.14 6.37 -16.50
CA ALA A 92 -0.28 5.39 -17.59
C ALA A 92 -1.19 5.85 -18.73
N LYS A 93 -2.17 6.73 -18.46
CA LYS A 93 -3.20 7.16 -19.44
C LYS A 93 -3.89 5.97 -20.14
N VAL A 94 -4.03 4.87 -19.43
CA VAL A 94 -4.67 3.64 -19.87
C VAL A 94 -5.82 3.34 -18.93
N THR A 95 -6.93 2.83 -19.47
CA THR A 95 -8.10 2.47 -18.68
C THR A 95 -8.14 0.97 -18.44
N ILE A 96 -8.17 0.56 -17.16
CA ILE A 96 -8.40 -0.84 -16.79
C ILE A 96 -9.87 -1.19 -17.06
N PRO A 97 -10.17 -2.25 -17.83
CA PRO A 97 -11.55 -2.68 -18.06
C PRO A 97 -12.28 -3.05 -16.77
N ARG A 98 -13.46 -2.49 -16.56
CA ARG A 98 -14.30 -2.76 -15.38
C ARG A 98 -14.81 -4.21 -15.28
N THR A 99 -14.66 -4.96 -16.38
CA THR A 99 -15.06 -6.38 -16.45
C THR A 99 -14.01 -7.33 -15.88
N TRP A 100 -12.83 -6.83 -15.53
CA TRP A 100 -11.80 -7.65 -14.90
C TRP A 100 -12.11 -7.85 -13.42
N ASP A 101 -12.06 -9.10 -13.01
CA ASP A 101 -12.19 -9.50 -11.61
C ASP A 101 -10.78 -9.73 -11.05
N THR A 102 -10.28 -8.77 -10.26
CA THR A 102 -8.89 -8.75 -9.81
C THR A 102 -8.78 -8.62 -8.30
N ILE A 103 -7.77 -9.27 -7.73
CA ILE A 103 -7.40 -9.18 -6.31
C ILE A 103 -5.92 -8.83 -6.23
N ASP A 104 -5.60 -7.79 -5.48
CA ASP A 104 -4.23 -7.43 -5.13
C ASP A 104 -4.00 -7.68 -3.65
N ILE A 105 -2.99 -8.50 -3.33
CA ILE A 105 -2.76 -8.90 -1.94
C ILE A 105 -1.80 -8.00 -1.17
N ILE A 106 -1.20 -6.99 -1.80
CA ILE A 106 -0.21 -6.15 -1.12
C ILE A 106 -0.79 -5.43 0.09
N ASP A 107 -2.00 -4.88 -0.03
CA ASP A 107 -2.67 -4.16 1.05
C ASP A 107 -3.34 -5.08 2.08
N VAL A 108 -3.50 -6.37 1.75
CA VAL A 108 -3.97 -7.40 2.70
C VAL A 108 -2.86 -7.85 3.64
N LEU A 109 -1.60 -7.76 3.17
CA LEU A 109 -0.41 -8.08 3.95
C LEU A 109 -0.10 -6.97 4.97
N GLN A 110 0.41 -7.35 6.13
CA GLN A 110 0.81 -6.39 7.16
C GLN A 110 2.17 -5.76 6.84
N GLY A 111 2.23 -4.44 6.91
CA GLY A 111 3.41 -3.63 6.63
C GLY A 111 3.65 -3.48 5.12
N GLN A 112 4.57 -2.60 4.77
CA GLN A 112 4.98 -2.38 3.37
C GLN A 112 6.32 -3.05 3.12
N ALA A 113 6.34 -4.05 2.24
CA ALA A 113 7.57 -4.75 1.87
C ALA A 113 7.46 -5.31 0.44
N SER A 114 8.60 -5.66 -0.15
CA SER A 114 8.63 -6.32 -1.46
C SER A 114 8.17 -7.78 -1.38
N LEU A 115 7.78 -8.35 -2.51
CA LEU A 115 7.40 -9.76 -2.63
C LEU A 115 8.48 -10.69 -2.04
N LYS A 116 9.75 -10.39 -2.26
CA LYS A 116 10.87 -11.16 -1.73
C LYS A 116 10.95 -11.13 -0.21
N VAL A 117 10.72 -9.97 0.40
CA VAL A 117 10.72 -9.84 1.87
C VAL A 117 9.57 -10.64 2.48
N TYR A 118 8.39 -10.58 1.88
CA TYR A 118 7.26 -11.40 2.32
C TYR A 118 7.52 -12.88 2.08
N GLY A 119 8.10 -13.25 0.93
CA GLY A 119 8.52 -14.62 0.65
C GLY A 119 9.52 -15.15 1.69
N ALA A 120 10.50 -14.33 2.11
CA ALA A 120 11.42 -14.68 3.18
C ALA A 120 10.69 -14.90 4.53
N ARG A 121 9.75 -14.02 4.88
CA ARG A 121 8.96 -14.14 6.12
C ARG A 121 8.12 -15.42 6.21
N ILE A 122 7.72 -15.97 5.05
CA ILE A 122 6.98 -17.25 4.99
C ILE A 122 7.88 -18.43 4.66
N ASN A 123 9.20 -18.26 4.74
CA ASN A 123 10.22 -19.30 4.50
C ASN A 123 10.11 -19.94 3.10
N GLN A 124 9.94 -19.13 2.05
CA GLN A 124 9.97 -19.65 0.69
C GLN A 124 11.38 -20.18 0.37
N PRO A 125 11.48 -21.38 -0.25
CA PRO A 125 12.75 -22.07 -0.45
C PRO A 125 13.65 -21.37 -1.48
N LYS A 126 13.07 -20.55 -2.36
CA LYS A 126 13.79 -19.85 -3.42
C LYS A 126 13.33 -18.40 -3.51
N LEU A 127 14.26 -17.50 -3.29
CA LEU A 127 14.10 -16.07 -3.52
C LEU A 127 15.13 -15.66 -4.57
N GLN A 128 14.70 -14.93 -5.60
CA GLN A 128 15.56 -14.54 -6.71
C GLN A 128 15.49 -13.04 -6.92
N ASP A 129 16.63 -12.47 -7.30
CA ASP A 129 16.67 -11.12 -7.87
C ASP A 129 16.37 -11.17 -9.37
N LEU A 130 15.94 -10.03 -9.91
CA LEU A 130 15.73 -9.89 -11.33
C LEU A 130 17.01 -10.32 -12.08
N PRO A 131 16.92 -11.28 -13.02
CA PRO A 131 18.13 -11.90 -13.61
C PRO A 131 18.95 -10.96 -14.46
N TYR A 132 18.32 -9.92 -15.01
CA TYR A 132 18.96 -8.93 -15.88
C TYR A 132 18.50 -7.52 -15.53
N PRO A 133 19.31 -6.48 -15.81
CA PRO A 133 18.90 -5.09 -15.63
C PRO A 133 17.55 -4.83 -16.33
N HIS A 134 16.65 -4.13 -15.65
CA HIS A 134 15.28 -3.90 -16.11
C HIS A 134 15.17 -3.22 -17.48
N ASP A 135 16.24 -2.55 -17.95
CA ASP A 135 16.32 -1.87 -19.26
C ASP A 135 17.16 -2.63 -20.29
N ALA A 136 17.52 -3.89 -20.03
CA ALA A 136 18.26 -4.72 -20.96
C ALA A 136 17.45 -5.03 -22.23
N THR A 137 18.19 -5.31 -23.31
CA THR A 137 17.67 -6.02 -24.49
C THR A 137 18.10 -7.47 -24.34
N LEU A 138 17.16 -8.38 -24.32
CA LEU A 138 17.38 -9.79 -24.00
C LEU A 138 17.60 -10.65 -25.24
N THR A 139 18.44 -11.70 -25.12
CA THR A 139 18.46 -12.82 -26.08
C THR A 139 17.30 -13.78 -25.78
N ASP A 140 17.04 -14.74 -26.66
CA ASP A 140 15.98 -15.73 -26.44
C ASP A 140 16.24 -16.59 -25.20
N GLU A 141 17.48 -16.99 -24.94
CA GLU A 141 17.86 -17.74 -23.74
C GLU A 141 17.66 -16.91 -22.45
N GLN A 142 17.93 -15.61 -22.54
CA GLN A 142 17.68 -14.68 -21.44
C GLN A 142 16.18 -14.49 -21.18
N MET A 143 15.35 -14.45 -22.23
CA MET A 143 13.90 -14.40 -22.10
C MET A 143 13.35 -15.66 -21.42
N ASP A 144 13.91 -16.84 -21.73
CA ASP A 144 13.55 -18.09 -21.02
C ASP A 144 13.93 -18.04 -19.54
N SER A 145 15.09 -17.47 -19.21
CA SER A 145 15.49 -17.25 -17.80
C SER A 145 14.57 -16.29 -17.06
N VAL A 146 14.08 -15.22 -17.74
CA VAL A 146 13.08 -14.29 -17.16
C VAL A 146 11.74 -14.99 -16.96
N ARG A 147 11.36 -15.90 -17.85
CA ARG A 147 10.16 -16.73 -17.67
C ARG A 147 10.25 -17.60 -16.41
N ASP A 148 11.39 -18.25 -16.18
CA ASP A 148 11.62 -19.05 -14.98
C ASP A 148 11.61 -18.20 -13.70
N TYR A 149 12.14 -16.97 -13.77
CA TYR A 149 12.07 -15.99 -12.70
C TYR A 149 10.61 -15.62 -12.37
N CYS A 150 9.82 -15.24 -13.37
CA CYS A 150 8.40 -14.90 -13.21
C CYS A 150 7.60 -16.08 -12.62
N VAL A 151 7.89 -17.33 -13.04
CA VAL A 151 7.27 -18.52 -12.43
C VAL A 151 7.60 -18.65 -10.95
N ASN A 152 8.82 -18.28 -10.53
CA ASN A 152 9.16 -18.28 -9.13
C ASN A 152 8.36 -17.22 -8.36
N ASP A 153 8.18 -16.03 -8.88
CA ASP A 153 7.40 -14.96 -8.26
C ASP A 153 5.90 -15.34 -8.18
N LEU A 154 5.36 -16.02 -9.19
CA LEU A 154 4.02 -16.64 -9.11
C LEU A 154 3.88 -17.63 -7.96
N ARG A 155 4.91 -18.46 -7.72
CA ARG A 155 4.91 -19.43 -6.59
C ARG A 155 4.94 -18.72 -5.24
N VAL A 156 5.72 -17.67 -5.12
CA VAL A 156 5.78 -16.84 -3.90
C VAL A 156 4.43 -16.17 -3.66
N THR A 157 3.86 -15.54 -4.68
CA THR A 157 2.54 -14.89 -4.60
C THR A 157 1.44 -15.89 -4.24
N LYS A 158 1.46 -17.10 -4.83
CA LYS A 158 0.53 -18.17 -4.47
C LYS A 158 0.66 -18.57 -3.01
N ALA A 159 1.88 -18.79 -2.52
CA ALA A 159 2.11 -19.18 -1.14
C ALA A 159 1.67 -18.09 -0.15
N LEU A 160 1.82 -16.80 -0.50
CA LEU A 160 1.27 -15.69 0.28
C LEU A 160 -0.27 -15.73 0.26
N ALA A 161 -0.89 -15.91 -0.90
CA ALA A 161 -2.34 -16.02 -1.01
C ALA A 161 -2.90 -17.18 -0.18
N ASP A 162 -2.22 -18.33 -0.18
CA ASP A 162 -2.58 -19.51 0.64
C ASP A 162 -2.49 -19.18 2.15
N LYS A 163 -1.52 -18.37 2.58
CA LYS A 163 -1.40 -17.87 3.97
C LYS A 163 -2.47 -16.84 4.35
N LEU A 164 -2.99 -16.11 3.38
CA LEU A 164 -4.02 -15.08 3.56
C LEU A 164 -5.45 -15.61 3.38
N THR A 165 -5.65 -16.92 3.31
CA THR A 165 -6.96 -17.53 3.03
C THR A 165 -8.06 -17.00 3.96
N ASP A 166 -7.82 -16.94 5.26
CA ASP A 166 -8.80 -16.48 6.24
C ASP A 166 -9.08 -14.98 6.11
N GLN A 167 -8.04 -14.18 5.89
CA GLN A 167 -8.17 -12.73 5.68
C GLN A 167 -8.94 -12.41 4.40
N LEU A 168 -8.70 -13.14 3.32
CA LEU A 168 -9.42 -12.98 2.06
C LEU A 168 -10.88 -13.46 2.20
N ALA A 169 -11.13 -14.57 2.92
CA ALA A 169 -12.48 -15.05 3.20
C ALA A 169 -13.28 -14.03 4.03
N LEU A 170 -12.68 -13.43 5.05
CA LEU A 170 -13.29 -12.36 5.84
C LEU A 170 -13.68 -11.17 4.95
N ARG A 171 -12.79 -10.70 4.06
CA ARG A 171 -13.05 -9.61 3.13
C ARG A 171 -14.19 -9.91 2.16
N VAL A 172 -14.27 -11.15 1.69
CA VAL A 172 -15.40 -11.61 0.85
C VAL A 172 -16.71 -11.59 1.64
N SER A 173 -16.70 -12.05 2.89
CA SER A 173 -17.90 -12.07 3.74
C SER A 173 -18.39 -10.66 4.04
N MET A 174 -17.49 -9.77 4.50
CA MET A 174 -17.81 -8.36 4.75
C MET A 174 -18.25 -7.65 3.46
N GLY A 175 -17.59 -7.93 2.35
CA GLY A 175 -17.95 -7.36 1.05
C GLY A 175 -19.39 -7.70 0.63
N LYS A 176 -19.86 -8.92 0.92
CA LYS A 176 -21.24 -9.33 0.70
C LYS A 176 -22.23 -8.62 1.65
N GLU A 177 -21.85 -8.46 2.91
CA GLU A 177 -22.66 -7.79 3.92
C GLU A 177 -22.89 -6.32 3.59
N TYR A 178 -21.84 -5.60 3.20
CA TYR A 178 -21.88 -4.16 2.94
C TYR A 178 -22.06 -3.78 1.46
N GLY A 179 -22.16 -4.76 0.54
CA GLY A 179 -22.28 -4.49 -0.89
C GLY A 179 -21.02 -3.85 -1.51
N LEU A 180 -19.82 -4.11 -0.95
CA LEU A 180 -18.56 -3.49 -1.33
C LEU A 180 -17.54 -4.54 -1.79
N ASP A 181 -16.67 -4.20 -2.75
CA ASP A 181 -15.48 -5.01 -3.01
C ASP A 181 -14.35 -4.62 -2.06
N LEU A 182 -14.09 -5.49 -1.09
CA LEU A 182 -13.09 -5.29 -0.04
C LEU A 182 -11.86 -6.19 -0.22
N ARG A 183 -11.80 -7.04 -1.24
CA ARG A 183 -10.80 -8.12 -1.39
C ARG A 183 -9.35 -7.63 -1.47
N SER A 184 -9.13 -6.44 -2.02
CA SER A 184 -7.80 -5.83 -2.17
C SER A 184 -7.55 -4.68 -1.20
N LYS A 185 -8.28 -4.62 -0.08
CA LYS A 185 -8.19 -3.49 0.87
C LYS A 185 -7.44 -3.87 2.13
N SER A 186 -6.63 -2.94 2.65
CA SER A 186 -6.09 -3.03 4.01
C SER A 186 -7.20 -2.91 5.05
N ASP A 187 -6.92 -3.29 6.29
CA ASP A 187 -7.91 -3.19 7.36
C ASP A 187 -8.38 -1.74 7.59
N ALA A 188 -7.48 -0.76 7.45
CA ALA A 188 -7.85 0.66 7.52
C ALA A 188 -8.75 1.08 6.35
N GLN A 189 -8.46 0.65 5.14
CA GLN A 189 -9.28 0.93 3.96
C GLN A 189 -10.65 0.23 4.02
N ILE A 190 -10.74 -0.94 4.67
CA ILE A 190 -12.02 -1.61 4.93
C ILE A 190 -12.84 -0.75 5.90
N ALA A 191 -12.27 -0.34 7.02
CA ALA A 191 -12.93 0.50 8.00
C ALA A 191 -13.44 1.81 7.38
N GLU A 192 -12.61 2.48 6.59
CA GLU A 192 -13.01 3.69 5.85
C GLU A 192 -14.18 3.42 4.89
N ALA A 193 -14.08 2.37 4.08
CA ALA A 193 -15.11 2.06 3.07
C ALA A 193 -16.45 1.70 3.72
N VAL A 194 -16.44 0.91 4.79
CA VAL A 194 -17.63 0.51 5.53
C VAL A 194 -18.25 1.71 6.23
N LEU A 195 -17.46 2.48 7.02
CA LEU A 195 -17.95 3.66 7.71
C LEU A 195 -18.55 4.68 6.73
N LYS A 196 -17.86 4.91 5.60
CA LYS A 196 -18.37 5.79 4.57
C LYS A 196 -19.71 5.31 4.03
N SER A 197 -19.84 4.03 3.69
CA SER A 197 -21.09 3.45 3.18
C SER A 197 -22.24 3.59 4.18
N GLU A 198 -22.00 3.31 5.46
CA GLU A 198 -22.99 3.42 6.53
C GLU A 198 -23.42 4.88 6.76
N ILE A 199 -22.47 5.82 6.80
CA ILE A 199 -22.78 7.25 6.97
C ILE A 199 -23.56 7.78 5.76
N GLU A 200 -23.20 7.40 4.54
CA GLU A 200 -23.94 7.77 3.31
C GLU A 200 -25.36 7.22 3.34
N ALA A 201 -25.54 5.98 3.82
CA ALA A 201 -26.86 5.36 3.93
C ALA A 201 -27.75 6.07 4.96
N VAL A 202 -27.20 6.47 6.12
CA VAL A 202 -27.95 7.16 7.19
C VAL A 202 -28.20 8.62 6.84
N SER A 203 -27.22 9.33 6.29
CA SER A 203 -27.32 10.76 6.01
C SER A 203 -28.04 11.10 4.69
N GLY A 204 -28.13 10.15 3.78
CA GLY A 204 -28.62 10.36 2.41
C GLY A 204 -27.68 11.22 1.53
N ASN A 205 -26.48 11.54 2.01
CA ASN A 205 -25.50 12.38 1.33
C ASN A 205 -24.28 11.59 0.90
N VAL A 206 -23.78 11.86 -0.30
CA VAL A 206 -22.50 11.29 -0.77
C VAL A 206 -21.34 12.01 -0.11
N LEU A 207 -20.54 11.28 0.67
CA LEU A 207 -19.34 11.82 1.30
C LEU A 207 -18.23 12.01 0.25
N ARG A 208 -17.72 13.22 0.20
CA ARG A 208 -16.59 13.59 -0.65
C ARG A 208 -15.44 14.08 0.22
N PRO A 209 -14.18 13.72 -0.10
CA PRO A 209 -13.04 14.32 0.56
C PRO A 209 -13.11 15.84 0.46
N LEU A 210 -12.82 16.53 1.56
CA LEU A 210 -12.64 17.98 1.53
C LEU A 210 -11.49 18.31 0.58
N LYS A 211 -11.72 19.26 -0.33
CA LYS A 211 -10.63 19.81 -1.14
C LYS A 211 -9.95 20.86 -0.28
N MET A 212 -8.71 20.61 0.07
CA MET A 212 -7.84 21.56 0.78
C MET A 212 -6.89 22.22 -0.21
N ALA A 213 -6.64 23.49 -0.05
CA ALA A 213 -5.60 24.20 -0.78
C ALA A 213 -4.25 24.09 -0.04
N ASP A 214 -3.14 24.30 -0.76
CA ASP A 214 -1.78 24.22 -0.17
C ASP A 214 -1.48 25.29 0.89
N ASP A 215 -2.32 26.34 0.94
CA ASP A 215 -2.24 27.48 1.86
C ASP A 215 -3.34 27.47 2.93
N ASP A 216 -4.17 26.43 2.95
CA ASP A 216 -5.16 26.28 4.02
C ASP A 216 -4.46 26.08 5.36
N THR A 217 -5.04 26.67 6.41
CA THR A 217 -4.57 26.52 7.78
C THR A 217 -5.62 25.87 8.66
N VAL A 218 -5.16 25.17 9.71
CA VAL A 218 -6.03 24.61 10.75
C VAL A 218 -5.53 25.00 12.14
N LYS A 219 -6.45 25.18 13.08
CA LYS A 219 -6.14 25.39 14.49
C LYS A 219 -6.42 24.13 15.30
N TYR A 220 -5.59 23.92 16.31
CA TYR A 220 -5.91 22.95 17.34
C TYR A 220 -7.06 23.50 18.19
N LEU A 221 -8.16 22.73 18.29
CA LEU A 221 -9.27 23.07 19.16
C LEU A 221 -9.04 22.40 20.52
N ASP A 222 -8.87 23.21 21.54
CA ASP A 222 -8.75 22.72 22.91
C ASP A 222 -10.07 22.07 23.36
N PRO A 223 -10.09 20.77 23.70
CA PRO A 223 -11.29 20.11 24.21
C PRO A 223 -11.66 20.53 25.63
N GLY A 224 -10.87 21.38 26.29
CA GLY A 224 -11.13 21.88 27.64
C GLY A 224 -10.86 20.90 28.76
N ILE A 225 -10.23 19.75 28.45
CA ILE A 225 -9.90 18.70 29.42
C ILE A 225 -8.38 18.49 29.59
N VAL A 226 -7.59 19.20 28.78
CA VAL A 226 -6.13 19.07 28.78
C VAL A 226 -5.52 20.06 29.76
N GLU A 227 -4.98 19.54 30.84
CA GLU A 227 -4.29 20.32 31.88
C GLU A 227 -2.90 19.78 32.14
N PHE A 228 -1.92 20.68 32.20
CA PHE A 228 -0.55 20.33 32.58
C PHE A 228 -0.16 21.02 33.89
N LYS A 229 0.43 20.24 34.83
CA LYS A 229 0.98 20.79 36.09
C LYS A 229 2.34 21.47 35.87
N ASP A 230 3.06 21.10 34.82
CA ASP A 230 4.35 21.67 34.47
C ASP A 230 4.15 22.97 33.66
N PRO A 231 4.72 24.11 34.13
CA PRO A 231 4.57 25.39 33.44
C PRO A 231 5.13 25.41 32.03
N ALA A 232 6.20 24.64 31.75
CA ALA A 232 6.79 24.56 30.40
C ALA A 232 5.85 23.83 29.43
N LEU A 233 5.21 22.77 29.88
CA LEU A 233 4.21 22.03 29.08
C LEU A 233 2.96 22.90 28.86
N THR A 234 2.51 23.63 29.86
CA THR A 234 1.40 24.59 29.74
C THR A 234 1.67 25.66 28.71
N GLU A 235 2.89 26.22 28.69
CA GLU A 235 3.27 27.23 27.71
C GLU A 235 3.34 26.68 26.29
N ILE A 236 3.89 25.45 26.10
CA ILE A 236 3.90 24.77 24.80
C ILE A 236 2.47 24.53 24.32
N PHE A 237 1.59 24.05 25.18
CA PHE A 237 0.18 23.81 24.86
C PHE A 237 -0.53 25.08 24.44
N ARG A 238 -0.33 26.18 25.18
CA ARG A 238 -0.89 27.48 24.84
C ARG A 238 -0.42 27.99 23.45
N LYS A 239 0.85 27.76 23.13
CA LYS A 239 1.40 28.08 21.79
C LYS A 239 0.78 27.23 20.70
N ILE A 240 0.56 25.95 20.95
CA ILE A 240 -0.12 25.03 20.01
C ILE A 240 -1.55 25.54 19.73
N CYS A 241 -2.31 25.86 20.76
CA CYS A 241 -3.68 26.36 20.62
C CYS A 241 -3.77 27.72 19.88
N ALA A 242 -2.74 28.53 19.97
CA ALA A 242 -2.70 29.84 19.32
C ALA A 242 -2.19 29.79 17.88
N HIS A 243 -1.56 28.69 17.46
CA HIS A 243 -0.89 28.58 16.16
C HIS A 243 -1.84 28.20 15.03
N ASP A 244 -1.68 28.83 13.87
CA ASP A 244 -2.32 28.43 12.61
C ASP A 244 -1.40 27.46 11.88
N PHE A 245 -1.75 26.17 11.87
CA PHE A 245 -0.95 25.13 11.23
C PHE A 245 -1.23 25.10 9.72
N GLU A 246 -0.19 25.24 8.92
CA GLU A 246 -0.29 25.13 7.47
C GLU A 246 -0.53 23.68 7.04
N LEU A 247 -1.33 23.50 5.99
CA LEU A 247 -1.56 22.25 5.33
C LEU A 247 -0.73 22.14 4.05
N SER A 248 -0.32 20.91 3.73
CA SER A 248 0.19 20.56 2.41
C SER A 248 -0.97 20.16 1.49
N GLY A 249 -0.80 20.19 0.17
CA GLY A 249 -1.85 19.89 -0.81
C GLY A 249 -2.47 18.49 -0.73
N ASN A 250 -1.89 17.60 0.06
CA ASN A 250 -2.47 16.31 0.43
C ASN A 250 -3.25 16.34 1.75
N GLY A 251 -3.40 17.52 2.37
CA GLY A 251 -4.10 17.71 3.65
C GLY A 251 -3.29 17.36 4.89
N SER A 252 -2.01 17.04 4.77
CA SER A 252 -1.14 16.79 5.93
C SER A 252 -0.71 18.09 6.58
N ILE A 253 -0.68 18.14 7.93
CA ILE A 253 -0.20 19.26 8.70
C ILE A 253 1.33 19.38 8.51
N LYS A 254 1.80 20.61 8.16
CA LYS A 254 3.22 20.93 8.18
C LYS A 254 3.66 21.21 9.61
N MET A 255 4.68 20.50 10.09
CA MET A 255 5.25 20.72 11.41
C MET A 255 5.96 22.09 11.45
N PRO A 256 5.57 23.04 12.33
CA PRO A 256 6.28 24.29 12.48
C PRO A 256 7.69 24.07 13.04
N GLU A 257 8.69 24.81 12.56
CA GLU A 257 10.08 24.69 12.99
C GLU A 257 10.23 24.84 14.50
N TRP A 258 9.53 25.84 15.09
CA TRP A 258 9.58 26.06 16.56
C TRP A 258 9.11 24.83 17.35
N LEU A 259 8.15 24.06 16.84
CA LEU A 259 7.65 22.87 17.51
C LEU A 259 8.53 21.65 17.23
N ALA A 260 9.05 21.53 16.01
CA ALA A 260 10.00 20.49 15.62
C ALA A 260 11.29 20.56 16.45
N ASP A 261 11.77 21.78 16.75
CA ASP A 261 13.01 21.99 17.52
C ASP A 261 12.80 21.95 19.04
N THR A 262 11.53 21.97 19.49
CA THR A 262 11.21 21.97 20.92
C THR A 262 11.48 20.60 21.54
N LYS A 263 12.46 20.53 22.46
CA LYS A 263 12.73 19.35 23.28
C LYS A 263 12.07 19.51 24.65
N ILE A 264 11.27 18.51 24.97
CA ILE A 264 10.51 18.42 26.22
C ILE A 264 11.23 17.48 27.17
N LYS A 265 11.56 17.90 28.38
CA LYS A 265 12.12 17.04 29.41
C LYS A 265 11.04 16.62 30.37
N ILE A 266 10.85 15.30 30.54
CA ILE A 266 9.93 14.69 31.51
C ILE A 266 10.73 13.69 32.34
N GLY A 267 10.94 14.00 33.60
CA GLY A 267 11.82 13.22 34.46
C GLY A 267 13.25 13.16 33.93
N LYS A 268 13.74 11.96 33.65
CA LYS A 268 15.08 11.72 33.03
C LYS A 268 15.04 11.64 31.49
N GLY A 269 13.85 11.54 30.90
CA GLY A 269 13.67 11.39 29.47
C GLY A 269 13.63 12.73 28.73
N SER A 270 14.03 12.71 27.48
CA SER A 270 13.92 13.82 26.54
C SER A 270 13.02 13.42 25.37
N TYR A 271 12.07 14.29 25.06
CA TYR A 271 11.01 14.01 24.08
C TYR A 271 10.94 15.13 23.05
N GLN A 272 10.43 14.79 21.88
CA GLN A 272 10.15 15.72 20.79
C GLN A 272 8.75 15.48 20.26
N MET A 273 8.05 16.55 19.90
CA MET A 273 6.74 16.44 19.28
C MET A 273 6.86 15.97 17.83
N GLY A 274 6.07 14.96 17.49
CA GLY A 274 5.73 14.62 16.11
C GLY A 274 4.26 14.98 15.82
N ILE A 275 3.84 15.02 14.57
CA ILE A 275 2.44 15.30 14.21
C ILE A 275 1.50 14.23 14.80
N GLY A 276 1.96 13.00 14.93
CA GLY A 276 1.19 11.88 15.50
C GLY A 276 1.35 11.67 17.01
N GLY A 277 2.21 12.42 17.70
CA GLY A 277 2.41 12.26 19.12
C GLY A 277 3.77 12.70 19.65
N LEU A 278 4.02 12.39 20.94
CA LEU A 278 5.25 12.68 21.63
C LEU A 278 6.19 11.46 21.55
N HIS A 279 7.41 11.66 21.05
CA HIS A 279 8.39 10.61 20.86
C HIS A 279 9.62 10.84 21.73
N SER A 280 10.16 9.77 22.36
CA SER A 280 11.45 9.87 23.04
C SER A 280 12.58 10.08 22.05
N THR A 281 13.60 10.85 22.45
CA THR A 281 14.75 11.18 21.60
C THR A 281 16.01 10.38 21.93
N GLU A 282 15.91 9.48 22.89
CA GLU A 282 17.01 8.60 23.28
C GLU A 282 17.32 7.61 22.14
N LYS A 283 18.62 7.50 21.80
CA LYS A 283 19.11 6.59 20.76
C LYS A 283 19.99 5.52 21.37
N GLY A 284 19.86 4.28 20.84
CA GLY A 284 20.80 3.19 21.14
C GLY A 284 20.77 2.71 22.58
N GLN A 285 19.65 2.88 23.29
CA GLN A 285 19.51 2.39 24.66
C GLN A 285 19.08 0.93 24.70
N SER A 286 19.70 0.17 25.61
CA SER A 286 19.25 -1.17 25.98
C SER A 286 18.97 -1.17 27.48
N VAL A 287 17.72 -1.43 27.85
CA VAL A 287 17.29 -1.45 29.26
C VAL A 287 16.96 -2.88 29.64
N LYS A 288 17.51 -3.34 30.78
CA LYS A 288 17.18 -4.63 31.39
C LYS A 288 16.66 -4.38 32.79
N ALA A 289 15.63 -5.11 33.18
CA ALA A 289 15.18 -5.12 34.55
C ALA A 289 16.25 -5.76 35.42
N GLY A 290 16.60 -5.11 36.55
CA GLY A 290 17.44 -5.65 37.60
C GLY A 290 16.60 -6.28 38.72
N ASP A 291 17.30 -6.79 39.76
CA ASP A 291 16.65 -7.42 40.93
C ASP A 291 15.64 -6.48 41.59
N GLY A 292 14.42 -6.94 41.78
CA GLY A 292 13.34 -6.17 42.39
C GLY A 292 12.66 -5.16 41.45
N HIS A 293 13.03 -5.12 40.17
CA HIS A 293 12.42 -4.25 39.17
C HIS A 293 11.83 -5.08 38.01
N PHE A 294 10.83 -4.54 37.37
CA PHE A 294 10.26 -5.12 36.15
C PHE A 294 10.18 -4.06 35.04
N LEU A 295 10.31 -4.49 33.82
CA LEU A 295 10.12 -3.66 32.63
C LEU A 295 8.78 -4.02 32.01
N CYS A 296 7.93 -3.01 31.79
CA CYS A 296 6.63 -3.18 31.16
C CYS A 296 6.50 -2.28 29.95
N ASP A 297 5.86 -2.80 28.93
CA ASP A 297 5.33 -2.04 27.80
C ASP A 297 3.82 -1.86 28.01
N PHE A 298 3.34 -0.62 27.88
CA PHE A 298 1.93 -0.28 28.05
C PHE A 298 1.43 0.38 26.77
N ASP A 299 0.32 -0.14 26.27
CA ASP A 299 -0.43 0.48 25.18
C ASP A 299 -1.90 0.67 25.57
N VAL A 300 -2.52 1.72 25.04
CA VAL A 300 -3.94 2.01 25.27
C VAL A 300 -4.76 1.40 24.14
N ALA A 301 -5.52 0.36 24.46
CA ALA A 301 -6.39 -0.31 23.49
C ALA A 301 -7.38 0.66 22.83
N SER A 302 -7.38 0.70 21.50
CA SER A 302 -8.28 1.55 20.71
C SER A 302 -8.28 3.01 21.15
N TYR A 303 -7.12 3.61 21.38
CA TYR A 303 -6.96 4.93 21.99
C TYR A 303 -7.80 6.02 21.31
N TYR A 304 -7.62 6.23 20.00
CA TYR A 304 -8.37 7.24 19.26
C TYR A 304 -9.88 6.98 19.22
N PRO A 305 -10.38 5.76 18.90
CA PRO A 305 -11.79 5.45 18.97
C PRO A 305 -12.41 5.73 20.36
N ASN A 306 -11.71 5.36 21.42
CA ASN A 306 -12.19 5.62 22.80
C ASN A 306 -12.25 7.11 23.11
N ILE A 307 -11.28 7.92 22.69
CA ILE A 307 -11.34 9.38 22.86
C ILE A 307 -12.56 9.94 22.13
N ILE A 308 -12.78 9.58 20.87
CA ILE A 308 -13.92 10.06 20.07
C ILE A 308 -15.26 9.71 20.74
N LEU A 309 -15.38 8.48 21.26
CA LEU A 309 -16.62 8.04 21.92
C LEU A 309 -16.86 8.71 23.28
N GLN A 310 -15.80 9.04 24.01
CA GLN A 310 -15.93 9.61 25.37
C GLN A 310 -16.02 11.14 25.39
N GLN A 311 -15.63 11.81 24.32
CA GLN A 311 -15.62 13.27 24.19
C GLN A 311 -16.86 13.82 23.45
N ARG A 312 -17.97 13.10 23.48
CA ARG A 312 -19.26 13.53 22.91
C ARG A 312 -19.92 14.65 23.69
#